data_4eade6e34a2e5423a3167550a356703c
#
_entry.id   4eade6e34a2e5423a3167550a356703c
#
_cell.length_a   1.000
_cell.length_b   1.000
_cell.length_c   1.000
_cell.angle_alpha   90.00
_cell.angle_beta   90.00
_cell.angle_gamma   90.00
#
_symmetry.space_group_name_H-M   'P 1'
#
loop_
_entity.id
_entity.type
_entity.pdbx_description
1 polymer ?
#
loop_
_entity_poly.entity_id
_entity_poly.type
_entity_poly.pdbx_seq_one_letter_code
_entity_poly.pdbx_strand_id
1 'polypeptide(L)'
;MEAKLDMVLEQVGRDKNIDKSVLINALEQAILTAAKRTFGMNREMEAKFNTETGSVDLFLIVNVVEEDDAIEGREITVEQARSAGLEAELGDELLFQVFYRAEDEDRAREQDEKFGDLIDLKNASKKFGRIAAQTAKQVIYQRVREAERDNVYNEFKDRKGEIISGVVRRFERGALIVDVGKAEAVLPMREQVPRESYRVGDTIKAYCLDIDRNARGPQVILSRTHKGLLEKLFEQEVPEIYEKIVRIESSAREPGARAKIAVS
;
A
#
# COMPACT_ATOMS: atom_id res chain seq x y z
N MET A 1 -7.28 13.24 -22.57
CA MET A 1 -6.29 14.04 -21.80
C MET A 1 -5.91 13.21 -20.58
N GLU A 2 -4.87 12.40 -20.72
CA GLU A 2 -4.35 11.64 -19.58
C GLU A 2 -3.68 12.65 -18.63
N ALA A 3 -4.18 12.73 -17.41
CA ALA A 3 -3.53 13.52 -16.37
C ALA A 3 -2.10 13.00 -16.24
N LYS A 4 -1.10 13.88 -16.38
CA LYS A 4 0.30 13.49 -16.22
C LYS A 4 0.43 12.80 -14.85
N LEU A 5 1.11 11.69 -14.79
CA LEU A 5 1.30 10.88 -13.58
C LEU A 5 1.77 11.73 -12.39
N ASP A 6 2.59 12.74 -12.67
CA ASP A 6 3.08 13.71 -11.68
C ASP A 6 1.93 14.44 -10.95
N MET A 7 0.92 14.93 -11.69
CA MET A 7 -0.25 15.58 -11.09
C MET A 7 -1.06 14.61 -10.21
N VAL A 8 -1.19 13.36 -10.64
CA VAL A 8 -1.88 12.33 -9.85
C VAL A 8 -1.12 12.04 -8.57
N LEU A 9 0.21 11.92 -8.63
CA LEU A 9 1.05 11.70 -7.46
C LEU A 9 0.97 12.86 -6.47
N GLU A 10 0.98 14.10 -6.98
CA GLU A 10 0.88 15.29 -6.14
C GLU A 10 -0.49 15.39 -5.47
N GLN A 11 -1.58 15.15 -6.22
CA GLN A 11 -2.93 15.17 -5.68
C GLN A 11 -3.12 14.08 -4.62
N VAL A 12 -2.71 12.84 -4.93
CA VAL A 12 -2.79 11.71 -3.99
C VAL A 12 -1.95 11.97 -2.74
N GLY A 13 -0.74 12.51 -2.92
CA GLY A 13 0.12 12.88 -1.81
C GLY A 13 -0.53 13.86 -0.85
N ARG A 14 -1.14 14.93 -1.38
CA ARG A 14 -1.86 15.94 -0.59
C ARG A 14 -3.12 15.37 0.08
N ASP A 15 -3.98 14.68 -0.69
CA ASP A 15 -5.28 14.19 -0.20
C ASP A 15 -5.13 13.10 0.88
N LYS A 16 -4.06 12.32 0.83
CA LYS A 16 -3.82 11.18 1.73
C LYS A 16 -2.67 11.40 2.71
N ASN A 17 -2.05 12.57 2.68
CA ASN A 17 -0.88 12.92 3.51
C ASN A 17 0.28 11.91 3.35
N ILE A 18 0.57 11.55 2.10
CA ILE A 18 1.69 10.68 1.73
C ILE A 18 2.78 11.53 1.10
N ASP A 19 4.03 11.33 1.53
CA ASP A 19 5.16 12.00 0.89
C ASP A 19 5.29 11.55 -0.57
N LYS A 20 5.39 12.51 -1.50
CA LYS A 20 5.56 12.26 -2.94
C LYS A 20 6.77 11.38 -3.23
N SER A 21 7.85 11.53 -2.48
CA SER A 21 9.06 10.72 -2.63
C SER A 21 8.81 9.24 -2.38
N VAL A 22 7.96 8.90 -1.41
CA VAL A 22 7.56 7.51 -1.10
C VAL A 22 6.77 6.89 -2.26
N LEU A 23 5.90 7.67 -2.90
CA LEU A 23 5.15 7.22 -4.07
C LEU A 23 6.07 7.00 -5.28
N ILE A 24 7.00 7.93 -5.52
CA ILE A 24 7.98 7.86 -6.61
C ILE A 24 8.86 6.61 -6.43
N ASN A 25 9.49 6.43 -5.27
CA ASN A 25 10.35 5.28 -5.00
C ASN A 25 9.61 3.94 -5.18
N ALA A 26 8.34 3.87 -4.72
CA ALA A 26 7.54 2.68 -4.90
C ALA A 26 7.22 2.38 -6.38
N LEU A 27 6.99 3.42 -7.19
CA LEU A 27 6.76 3.30 -8.63
C LEU A 27 8.02 2.84 -9.36
N GLU A 28 9.17 3.45 -9.09
CA GLU A 28 10.45 3.06 -9.67
C GLU A 28 10.77 1.60 -9.42
N GLN A 29 10.66 1.15 -8.16
CA GLN A 29 10.90 -0.24 -7.78
C GLN A 29 9.93 -1.23 -8.44
N ALA A 30 8.66 -0.87 -8.54
CA ALA A 30 7.67 -1.74 -9.15
C ALA A 30 7.84 -1.84 -10.66
N ILE A 31 8.11 -0.71 -11.34
CA ILE A 31 8.38 -0.69 -12.77
C ILE A 31 9.68 -1.44 -13.09
N LEU A 32 10.74 -1.25 -12.30
CA LEU A 32 11.97 -2.00 -12.41
C LEU A 32 11.75 -3.51 -12.27
N THR A 33 10.95 -3.93 -11.29
CA THR A 33 10.61 -5.34 -11.08
C THR A 33 9.82 -5.90 -12.27
N ALA A 34 8.87 -5.16 -12.79
CA ALA A 34 8.10 -5.53 -13.97
C ALA A 34 8.97 -5.60 -15.23
N ALA A 35 9.92 -4.67 -15.37
CA ALA A 35 10.89 -4.64 -16.46
C ALA A 35 11.79 -5.88 -16.44
N LYS A 36 12.40 -6.21 -15.31
CA LYS A 36 13.24 -7.41 -15.16
C LYS A 36 12.49 -8.70 -15.50
N ARG A 37 11.19 -8.78 -15.19
CA ARG A 37 10.35 -9.94 -15.59
C ARG A 37 10.08 -9.98 -17.09
N THR A 38 10.00 -8.84 -17.76
CA THR A 38 9.64 -8.76 -19.18
C THR A 38 10.86 -8.89 -20.08
N PHE A 39 11.95 -8.23 -19.71
CA PHE A 39 13.19 -8.16 -20.52
C PHE A 39 14.23 -9.22 -20.13
N GLY A 40 14.05 -9.87 -18.98
CA GLY A 40 14.96 -10.88 -18.45
C GLY A 40 15.58 -10.47 -17.12
N MET A 41 15.63 -11.43 -16.19
CA MET A 41 16.16 -11.21 -14.83
C MET A 41 17.67 -10.96 -14.81
N ASN A 42 18.37 -11.38 -15.87
CA ASN A 42 19.83 -11.24 -15.98
C ASN A 42 20.26 -9.87 -16.51
N ARG A 43 19.33 -9.07 -17.03
CA ARG A 43 19.64 -7.71 -17.53
C ARG A 43 19.72 -6.74 -16.36
N GLU A 44 20.74 -5.90 -16.38
CA GLU A 44 20.89 -4.82 -15.43
C GLU A 44 20.09 -3.61 -15.89
N MET A 45 19.17 -3.15 -15.06
CA MET A 45 18.23 -2.11 -15.44
C MET A 45 18.02 -1.15 -14.28
N GLU A 46 17.77 0.11 -14.60
CA GLU A 46 17.43 1.16 -13.66
C GLU A 46 16.16 1.87 -14.09
N ALA A 47 15.32 2.24 -13.12
CA ALA A 47 14.11 3.02 -13.35
C ALA A 47 14.19 4.32 -12.55
N LYS A 48 14.00 5.45 -13.22
CA LYS A 48 14.05 6.80 -12.62
C LYS A 48 12.84 7.62 -12.98
N PHE A 49 12.27 8.28 -11.99
CA PHE A 49 11.18 9.22 -12.23
C PHE A 49 11.71 10.52 -12.85
N ASN A 50 11.18 10.85 -14.01
CA ASN A 50 11.49 12.07 -14.73
C ASN A 50 10.45 13.15 -14.41
N THR A 51 10.88 14.21 -13.74
CA THR A 51 10.01 15.32 -13.35
C THR A 51 9.54 16.17 -14.52
N GLU A 52 10.29 16.21 -15.63
CA GLU A 52 9.94 17.00 -16.81
C GLU A 52 8.81 16.34 -17.61
N THR A 53 8.91 15.02 -17.81
CA THR A 53 7.90 14.24 -18.53
C THR A 53 6.75 13.79 -17.61
N GLY A 54 6.97 13.79 -16.29
CA GLY A 54 6.03 13.30 -15.30
C GLY A 54 5.80 11.78 -15.37
N SER A 55 6.82 11.03 -15.76
CA SER A 55 6.76 9.58 -15.97
C SER A 55 8.04 8.89 -15.50
N VAL A 56 8.04 7.57 -15.42
CA VAL A 56 9.24 6.79 -15.06
C VAL A 56 9.98 6.44 -16.35
N ASP A 57 11.22 6.86 -16.45
CA ASP A 57 12.13 6.42 -17.51
C ASP A 57 12.83 5.12 -17.08
N LEU A 58 13.02 4.21 -18.02
CA LEU A 58 13.66 2.93 -17.82
C LEU A 58 14.95 2.89 -18.63
N PHE A 59 16.03 2.44 -18.01
CA PHE A 59 17.34 2.33 -18.64
C PHE A 59 17.84 0.89 -18.55
N LEU A 60 18.40 0.40 -19.64
CA LEU A 60 19.23 -0.81 -19.68
C LEU A 60 20.67 -0.39 -19.48
N ILE A 61 21.36 -1.04 -18.56
CA ILE A 61 22.79 -0.85 -18.29
C ILE A 61 23.52 -1.99 -18.97
N VAL A 62 24.50 -1.62 -19.82
CA VAL A 62 25.34 -2.55 -20.55
C VAL A 62 26.79 -2.25 -20.24
N ASN A 63 27.48 -3.24 -19.70
CA ASN A 63 28.90 -3.10 -19.32
C ASN A 63 29.81 -3.41 -20.51
N VAL A 64 30.86 -2.65 -20.65
CA VAL A 64 31.89 -2.88 -21.68
C VAL A 64 33.00 -3.77 -21.13
N VAL A 65 33.18 -4.97 -21.71
CA VAL A 65 34.08 -6.02 -21.24
C VAL A 65 35.09 -6.45 -22.32
N GLU A 66 36.06 -7.28 -21.97
CA GLU A 66 36.94 -7.93 -22.93
C GLU A 66 36.21 -9.01 -23.75
N GLU A 67 36.75 -9.40 -24.89
CA GLU A 67 36.10 -10.27 -25.87
C GLU A 67 35.71 -11.64 -25.31
N ASP A 68 36.51 -12.20 -24.39
CA ASP A 68 36.33 -13.56 -23.85
C ASP A 68 35.25 -13.63 -22.74
N ASP A 69 34.80 -12.49 -22.21
CA ASP A 69 33.92 -12.42 -21.02
C ASP A 69 32.50 -11.90 -21.34
N ALA A 70 32.20 -11.58 -22.60
CA ALA A 70 30.93 -10.94 -22.96
C ALA A 70 29.71 -11.85 -22.82
N ILE A 71 28.80 -11.52 -21.90
CA ILE A 71 27.50 -12.19 -21.70
C ILE A 71 26.45 -11.48 -22.57
N GLU A 72 25.87 -12.22 -23.51
CA GLU A 72 24.85 -11.70 -24.44
C GLU A 72 23.68 -11.00 -23.71
N GLY A 73 23.40 -9.78 -24.13
CA GLY A 73 22.31 -8.94 -23.58
C GLY A 73 22.60 -8.25 -22.25
N ARG A 74 23.82 -8.38 -21.71
CA ARG A 74 24.28 -7.69 -20.50
C ARG A 74 25.58 -6.95 -20.72
N GLU A 75 26.46 -7.51 -21.54
CA GLU A 75 27.83 -7.05 -21.74
C GLU A 75 28.09 -6.97 -23.24
N ILE A 76 28.93 -6.01 -23.63
CA ILE A 76 29.39 -5.82 -25.01
C ILE A 76 30.90 -5.63 -25.00
N THR A 77 31.53 -5.95 -26.13
CA THR A 77 32.98 -5.70 -26.29
C THR A 77 33.23 -4.27 -26.73
N VAL A 78 34.46 -3.80 -26.50
CA VAL A 78 34.91 -2.48 -26.99
C VAL A 78 34.75 -2.38 -28.51
N GLU A 79 34.97 -3.47 -29.27
CA GLU A 79 34.82 -3.50 -30.72
C GLU A 79 33.37 -3.37 -31.15
N GLN A 80 32.47 -4.04 -30.48
CA GLN A 80 31.02 -3.90 -30.70
C GLN A 80 30.54 -2.47 -30.44
N ALA A 81 30.97 -1.86 -29.32
CA ALA A 81 30.64 -0.47 -29.00
C ALA A 81 31.15 0.49 -30.09
N ARG A 82 32.40 0.34 -30.54
CA ARG A 82 32.98 1.17 -31.60
C ARG A 82 32.30 0.97 -32.95
N SER A 83 31.94 -0.24 -33.32
CA SER A 83 31.22 -0.52 -34.56
C SER A 83 29.84 0.12 -34.60
N ALA A 84 29.21 0.32 -33.45
CA ALA A 84 27.96 1.04 -33.29
C ALA A 84 28.15 2.58 -33.15
N GLY A 85 29.37 3.08 -33.27
CA GLY A 85 29.69 4.51 -33.19
C GLY A 85 29.71 5.08 -31.78
N LEU A 86 29.87 4.22 -30.75
CA LEU A 86 30.00 4.62 -29.37
C LEU A 86 31.49 4.72 -28.99
N GLU A 87 31.86 5.83 -28.36
CA GLU A 87 33.17 5.98 -27.74
C GLU A 87 33.11 5.39 -26.33
N ALA A 88 33.61 4.17 -26.17
CA ALA A 88 33.60 3.48 -24.88
C ALA A 88 34.96 2.78 -24.61
N GLU A 89 35.36 2.80 -23.35
CA GLU A 89 36.53 2.13 -22.84
C GLU A 89 36.12 0.89 -22.01
N LEU A 90 37.13 0.04 -21.76
CA LEU A 90 36.90 -1.15 -20.93
C LEU A 90 36.49 -0.76 -19.52
N GLY A 91 35.37 -1.34 -19.06
CA GLY A 91 34.81 -1.05 -17.74
C GLY A 91 33.73 0.06 -17.73
N ASP A 92 33.48 0.69 -18.87
CA ASP A 92 32.40 1.69 -18.96
C ASP A 92 31.01 1.05 -18.86
N GLU A 93 30.09 1.78 -18.24
CA GLU A 93 28.65 1.46 -18.18
C GLU A 93 27.88 2.31 -19.19
N LEU A 94 27.32 1.68 -20.20
CA LEU A 94 26.49 2.33 -21.21
C LEU A 94 25.03 2.26 -20.83
N LEU A 95 24.34 3.40 -20.80
CA LEU A 95 22.93 3.48 -20.49
C LEU A 95 22.10 3.66 -21.76
N PHE A 96 21.23 2.68 -22.04
CA PHE A 96 20.28 2.75 -23.13
C PHE A 96 18.86 2.94 -22.58
N GLN A 97 18.19 4.02 -22.99
CA GLN A 97 16.81 4.26 -22.59
C GLN A 97 15.88 3.24 -23.24
N VAL A 98 15.05 2.59 -22.46
CA VAL A 98 14.02 1.66 -22.94
C VAL A 98 12.75 2.46 -23.22
N PHE A 99 12.50 2.75 -24.49
CA PHE A 99 11.29 3.46 -24.92
C PHE A 99 10.09 2.52 -24.96
N TYR A 100 9.10 2.74 -24.12
CA TYR A 100 7.92 1.90 -24.01
C TYR A 100 6.58 2.66 -24.10
N ARG A 101 6.63 3.98 -24.25
CA ARG A 101 5.47 4.84 -24.42
C ARG A 101 5.19 5.09 -25.90
N ALA A 102 3.89 5.27 -26.24
CA ALA A 102 3.50 5.53 -27.62
C ALA A 102 4.06 6.85 -28.18
N GLU A 103 4.26 7.85 -27.32
CA GLU A 103 4.84 9.16 -27.69
C GLU A 103 6.32 9.10 -28.05
N ASP A 104 7.04 8.04 -27.63
CA ASP A 104 8.47 7.85 -27.88
C ASP A 104 8.73 6.92 -29.11
N GLU A 105 7.72 6.61 -29.94
CA GLU A 105 7.86 5.62 -31.02
C GLU A 105 8.92 6.01 -32.06
N ASP A 106 9.06 7.28 -32.38
CA ASP A 106 10.07 7.75 -33.33
C ASP A 106 11.50 7.62 -32.75
N ARG A 107 11.67 7.97 -31.46
CA ARG A 107 12.95 7.81 -30.74
C ARG A 107 13.32 6.34 -30.58
N ALA A 108 12.36 5.49 -30.32
CA ALA A 108 12.54 4.04 -30.26
C ALA A 108 13.02 3.48 -31.60
N ARG A 109 12.47 3.97 -32.71
CA ARG A 109 12.89 3.56 -34.06
C ARG A 109 14.32 3.99 -34.37
N GLU A 110 14.67 5.24 -34.08
CA GLU A 110 16.05 5.74 -34.29
C GLU A 110 17.07 4.94 -33.45
N GLN A 111 16.71 4.58 -32.23
CA GLN A 111 17.57 3.76 -31.36
C GLN A 111 17.70 2.33 -31.87
N ASP A 112 16.60 1.71 -32.33
CA ASP A 112 16.61 0.37 -32.90
C ASP A 112 17.43 0.29 -34.19
N GLU A 113 17.41 1.35 -35.03
CA GLU A 113 18.24 1.43 -36.26
C GLU A 113 19.73 1.53 -35.95
N LYS A 114 20.12 2.21 -34.87
CA LYS A 114 21.53 2.42 -34.49
C LYS A 114 22.09 1.30 -33.62
N PHE A 115 21.30 0.80 -32.68
CA PHE A 115 21.75 -0.07 -31.61
C PHE A 115 20.93 -1.37 -31.46
N GLY A 116 20.01 -1.65 -32.40
CA GLY A 116 19.11 -2.80 -32.29
C GLY A 116 19.82 -4.15 -32.22
N ASP A 117 20.95 -4.27 -32.91
CA ASP A 117 21.76 -5.51 -32.89
C ASP A 117 22.51 -5.70 -31.55
N LEU A 118 22.73 -4.60 -30.77
CA LEU A 118 23.39 -4.67 -29.48
C LEU A 118 22.45 -4.94 -28.32
N ILE A 119 21.22 -4.43 -28.39
CA ILE A 119 20.35 -4.38 -27.21
C ILE A 119 19.07 -5.21 -27.34
N ASP A 120 18.63 -5.60 -28.54
CA ASP A 120 17.42 -6.42 -28.85
C ASP A 120 16.21 -6.14 -27.92
N LEU A 121 15.72 -4.89 -27.91
CA LEU A 121 14.60 -4.49 -27.04
C LEU A 121 13.25 -4.34 -27.75
N LYS A 122 13.24 -4.38 -29.08
CA LYS A 122 12.14 -3.94 -29.96
C LYS A 122 10.78 -4.59 -29.65
N ASN A 123 10.73 -5.89 -29.47
CA ASN A 123 9.48 -6.62 -29.27
C ASN A 123 8.99 -6.58 -27.82
N ALA A 124 9.89 -6.47 -26.88
CA ALA A 124 9.60 -6.46 -25.45
C ALA A 124 9.09 -5.09 -24.99
N SER A 125 9.61 -3.97 -25.54
CA SER A 125 9.22 -2.61 -25.16
C SER A 125 7.74 -2.31 -25.49
N LYS A 126 7.22 -2.77 -26.63
CA LYS A 126 5.80 -2.58 -27.02
C LYS A 126 4.81 -3.28 -26.06
N LYS A 127 5.18 -4.45 -25.53
CA LYS A 127 4.37 -5.17 -24.54
C LYS A 127 4.49 -4.53 -23.14
N PHE A 128 5.65 -3.99 -22.83
CA PHE A 128 5.95 -3.45 -21.53
C PHE A 128 5.14 -2.18 -21.20
N GLY A 129 4.83 -1.32 -22.15
CA GLY A 129 4.05 -0.10 -21.92
C GLY A 129 2.72 -0.33 -21.20
N ARG A 130 1.98 -1.39 -21.58
CA ARG A 130 0.73 -1.75 -20.90
C ARG A 130 0.97 -2.28 -19.48
N ILE A 131 2.03 -3.07 -19.31
CA ILE A 131 2.41 -3.63 -18.01
C ILE A 131 2.83 -2.48 -17.07
N ALA A 132 3.65 -1.54 -17.53
CA ALA A 132 4.09 -0.38 -16.77
C ALA A 132 2.91 0.47 -16.29
N ALA A 133 1.95 0.78 -17.16
CA ALA A 133 0.75 1.54 -16.81
C ALA A 133 -0.12 0.83 -15.77
N GLN A 134 -0.34 -0.48 -15.92
CA GLN A 134 -1.08 -1.27 -14.93
C GLN A 134 -0.34 -1.35 -13.60
N THR A 135 0.97 -1.55 -13.63
CA THR A 135 1.81 -1.61 -12.43
C THR A 135 1.78 -0.29 -11.68
N ALA A 136 1.94 0.84 -12.36
CA ALA A 136 1.86 2.17 -11.77
C ALA A 136 0.52 2.38 -11.05
N LYS A 137 -0.59 2.08 -11.72
CA LYS A 137 -1.93 2.16 -11.13
C LYS A 137 -2.06 1.30 -9.88
N GLN A 138 -1.61 0.05 -9.93
CA GLN A 138 -1.69 -0.88 -8.81
C GLN A 138 -0.88 -0.42 -7.59
N VAL A 139 0.34 0.10 -7.82
CA VAL A 139 1.21 0.61 -6.76
C VAL A 139 0.61 1.83 -6.08
N ILE A 140 0.09 2.78 -6.84
CA ILE A 140 -0.58 3.96 -6.28
C ILE A 140 -1.75 3.53 -5.40
N TYR A 141 -2.63 2.65 -5.89
CA TYR A 141 -3.75 2.13 -5.07
C TYR A 141 -3.30 1.41 -3.81
N GLN A 142 -2.22 0.64 -3.89
CA GLN A 142 -1.68 -0.06 -2.73
C GLN A 142 -1.16 0.93 -1.68
N ARG A 143 -0.38 1.94 -2.09
CA ARG A 143 0.15 2.97 -1.18
C ARG A 143 -0.95 3.83 -0.54
N VAL A 144 -1.98 4.17 -1.32
CA VAL A 144 -3.15 4.87 -0.78
C VAL A 144 -3.82 4.05 0.32
N ARG A 145 -4.06 2.75 0.07
CA ARG A 145 -4.67 1.86 1.07
C ARG A 145 -3.80 1.69 2.32
N GLU A 146 -2.48 1.61 2.16
CA GLU A 146 -1.54 1.52 3.29
C GLU A 146 -1.62 2.80 4.15
N ALA A 147 -1.59 3.97 3.52
CA ALA A 147 -1.71 5.25 4.22
C ALA A 147 -3.07 5.42 4.92
N GLU A 148 -4.17 5.03 4.27
CA GLU A 148 -5.50 5.03 4.90
C GLU A 148 -5.55 4.14 6.14
N ARG A 149 -4.91 2.96 6.10
CA ARG A 149 -4.78 2.07 7.27
C ARG A 149 -3.97 2.70 8.39
N ASP A 150 -2.84 3.30 8.06
CA ASP A 150 -1.99 3.96 9.06
C ASP A 150 -2.71 5.14 9.71
N ASN A 151 -3.49 5.91 8.95
CA ASN A 151 -4.30 7.00 9.47
C ASN A 151 -5.36 6.48 10.45
N VAL A 152 -6.09 5.43 10.09
CA VAL A 152 -7.07 4.79 10.98
C VAL A 152 -6.40 4.25 12.22
N TYR A 153 -5.28 3.53 12.08
CA TYR A 153 -4.53 3.01 13.23
C TYR A 153 -4.09 4.12 14.18
N ASN A 154 -3.50 5.19 13.65
CA ASN A 154 -3.02 6.31 14.47
C ASN A 154 -4.14 7.04 15.20
N GLU A 155 -5.33 7.12 14.62
CA GLU A 155 -6.48 7.75 15.24
C GLU A 155 -7.09 6.90 16.37
N PHE A 156 -7.10 5.59 16.19
CA PHE A 156 -7.77 4.67 17.14
C PHE A 156 -6.84 3.99 18.13
N LYS A 157 -5.50 3.98 17.93
CA LYS A 157 -4.54 3.25 18.77
C LYS A 157 -4.66 3.57 20.27
N ASP A 158 -4.93 4.84 20.60
CA ASP A 158 -5.05 5.32 21.97
C ASP A 158 -6.46 5.09 22.55
N ARG A 159 -7.42 4.65 21.73
CA ARG A 159 -8.80 4.36 22.12
C ARG A 159 -9.04 2.88 22.44
N LYS A 160 -8.00 2.07 22.43
CA LYS A 160 -8.06 0.68 22.91
C LYS A 160 -8.48 0.67 24.38
N GLY A 161 -9.48 -0.10 24.72
CA GLY A 161 -10.02 -0.14 26.09
C GLY A 161 -11.10 0.89 26.38
N GLU A 162 -11.52 1.69 25.40
CA GLU A 162 -12.62 2.65 25.54
C GLU A 162 -13.93 2.14 24.93
N ILE A 163 -15.02 2.80 25.30
CA ILE A 163 -16.31 2.59 24.65
C ILE A 163 -16.38 3.43 23.39
N ILE A 164 -16.66 2.74 22.29
CA ILE A 164 -16.88 3.37 20.99
C ILE A 164 -18.36 3.21 20.63
N SER A 165 -19.00 4.30 20.23
CA SER A 165 -20.34 4.31 19.66
C SER A 165 -20.27 4.30 18.15
N GLY A 166 -21.12 3.52 17.49
CA GLY A 166 -21.15 3.46 16.05
C GLY A 166 -22.49 2.94 15.53
N VAL A 167 -22.70 3.06 14.22
CA VAL A 167 -23.93 2.66 13.55
C VAL A 167 -23.69 1.38 12.76
N VAL A 168 -24.53 0.38 12.92
CA VAL A 168 -24.46 -0.88 12.18
C VAL A 168 -24.74 -0.61 10.70
N ARG A 169 -23.77 -0.90 9.83
CA ARG A 169 -23.87 -0.69 8.38
C ARG A 169 -24.33 -1.93 7.64
N ARG A 170 -23.75 -3.08 7.96
CA ARG A 170 -24.03 -4.35 7.28
C ARG A 170 -23.58 -5.55 8.11
N PHE A 171 -24.01 -6.72 7.67
CA PHE A 171 -23.58 -8.01 8.20
C PHE A 171 -22.63 -8.68 7.20
N GLU A 172 -21.50 -9.17 7.65
CA GLU A 172 -20.56 -9.94 6.84
C GLU A 172 -20.17 -11.23 7.57
N ARG A 173 -20.53 -12.38 7.00
CA ARG A 173 -20.21 -13.71 7.55
C ARG A 173 -20.51 -13.87 9.05
N GLY A 174 -21.61 -13.30 9.50
CA GLY A 174 -22.05 -13.32 10.91
C GLY A 174 -21.42 -12.24 11.80
N ALA A 175 -20.44 -11.49 11.32
CA ALA A 175 -19.93 -10.30 12.00
C ALA A 175 -20.75 -9.06 11.62
N LEU A 176 -20.84 -8.08 12.52
CA LEU A 176 -21.39 -6.77 12.21
C LEU A 176 -20.27 -5.82 11.81
N ILE A 177 -20.49 -5.09 10.73
CA ILE A 177 -19.67 -3.97 10.34
C ILE A 177 -20.34 -2.69 10.84
N VAL A 178 -19.60 -1.94 11.63
CA VAL A 178 -20.08 -0.78 12.36
C VAL A 178 -19.30 0.45 11.90
N ASP A 179 -20.01 1.47 11.52
CA ASP A 179 -19.40 2.77 11.20
C ASP A 179 -19.16 3.54 12.50
N VAL A 180 -17.91 3.85 12.77
CA VAL A 180 -17.50 4.60 13.96
C VAL A 180 -17.08 6.05 13.61
N GLY A 181 -17.56 6.54 12.46
CA GLY A 181 -17.39 7.90 11.94
C GLY A 181 -16.23 8.02 10.95
N LYS A 182 -15.00 7.80 11.36
CA LYS A 182 -13.81 7.92 10.48
C LYS A 182 -13.30 6.57 9.97
N ALA A 183 -13.84 5.48 10.49
CA ALA A 183 -13.44 4.13 10.11
C ALA A 183 -14.60 3.16 10.22
N GLU A 184 -14.45 1.99 9.58
CA GLU A 184 -15.29 0.83 9.85
C GLU A 184 -14.65 -0.03 10.95
N ALA A 185 -15.48 -0.46 11.89
CA ALA A 185 -15.12 -1.41 12.93
C ALA A 185 -15.85 -2.73 12.71
N VAL A 186 -15.29 -3.83 13.21
CA VAL A 186 -15.90 -5.14 13.16
C VAL A 186 -16.29 -5.60 14.57
N LEU A 187 -17.51 -6.07 14.74
CA LEU A 187 -17.98 -6.80 15.91
C LEU A 187 -18.14 -8.27 15.53
N PRO A 188 -17.12 -9.12 15.78
CA PRO A 188 -17.16 -10.53 15.43
C PRO A 188 -18.29 -11.28 16.12
N MET A 189 -18.79 -12.36 15.55
CA MET A 189 -19.88 -13.15 16.10
C MET A 189 -19.64 -13.61 17.55
N ARG A 190 -18.40 -13.99 17.88
CA ARG A 190 -17.98 -14.41 19.23
C ARG A 190 -18.04 -13.28 20.28
N GLU A 191 -17.99 -12.03 19.81
CA GLU A 191 -18.00 -10.83 20.63
C GLU A 191 -19.38 -10.18 20.71
N GLN A 192 -20.39 -10.79 20.07
CA GLN A 192 -21.80 -10.39 20.15
C GLN A 192 -22.47 -11.06 21.33
N VAL A 193 -23.44 -10.38 21.96
CA VAL A 193 -24.21 -10.95 23.06
C VAL A 193 -25.34 -11.82 22.45
N PRO A 194 -25.46 -13.10 22.83
CA PRO A 194 -26.39 -14.04 22.17
C PRO A 194 -27.87 -13.66 22.20
N ARG A 195 -28.26 -12.81 23.16
CA ARG A 195 -29.67 -12.38 23.34
C ARG A 195 -29.99 -11.02 22.72
N GLU A 196 -28.99 -10.35 22.17
CA GLU A 196 -29.16 -9.08 21.50
C GLU A 196 -29.40 -9.30 19.99
N SER A 197 -30.37 -8.60 19.45
CA SER A 197 -30.64 -8.57 18.02
C SER A 197 -30.22 -7.21 17.47
N TYR A 198 -29.48 -7.23 16.37
CA TYR A 198 -28.97 -6.02 15.73
C TYR A 198 -29.61 -5.85 14.35
N ARG A 199 -29.89 -4.63 13.96
CA ARG A 199 -30.38 -4.26 12.64
C ARG A 199 -29.48 -3.23 12.00
N VAL A 200 -29.48 -3.20 10.68
CA VAL A 200 -28.80 -2.13 9.94
C VAL A 200 -29.44 -0.79 10.31
N GLY A 201 -28.61 0.18 10.66
CA GLY A 201 -29.05 1.49 11.16
C GLY A 201 -29.07 1.62 12.68
N ASP A 202 -28.99 0.53 13.44
CA ASP A 202 -28.94 0.62 14.90
C ASP A 202 -27.65 1.26 15.38
N THR A 203 -27.75 2.12 16.38
CA THR A 203 -26.57 2.64 17.08
C THR A 203 -26.20 1.70 18.21
N ILE A 204 -24.95 1.26 18.24
CA ILE A 204 -24.43 0.39 19.29
C ILE A 204 -23.25 1.05 20.02
N LYS A 205 -23.17 0.79 21.33
CA LYS A 205 -21.98 1.07 22.14
C LYS A 205 -21.22 -0.24 22.34
N ALA A 206 -19.92 -0.26 22.05
CA ALA A 206 -19.09 -1.44 22.21
C ALA A 206 -17.69 -1.07 22.74
N TYR A 207 -17.07 -2.03 23.38
CA TYR A 207 -15.72 -1.89 23.90
C TYR A 207 -14.70 -2.08 22.77
N CYS A 208 -13.73 -1.18 22.62
CA CYS A 208 -12.64 -1.34 21.69
C CYS A 208 -11.66 -2.40 22.20
N LEU A 209 -11.75 -3.60 21.65
CA LEU A 209 -10.96 -4.74 22.12
C LEU A 209 -9.53 -4.63 21.61
N ASP A 210 -9.37 -4.36 20.32
CA ASP A 210 -8.05 -4.28 19.69
C ASP A 210 -8.12 -3.48 18.39
N ILE A 211 -6.94 -3.09 17.88
CA ILE A 211 -6.79 -2.41 16.58
C ILE A 211 -5.72 -3.13 15.80
N ASP A 212 -6.15 -3.87 14.77
CA ASP A 212 -5.24 -4.64 13.91
C ASP A 212 -4.78 -3.80 12.72
N ARG A 213 -3.53 -3.35 12.77
CA ARG A 213 -2.89 -2.57 11.68
C ARG A 213 -2.80 -3.36 10.37
N ASN A 214 -2.69 -4.68 10.43
CA ASN A 214 -2.47 -5.55 9.27
C ASN A 214 -3.76 -6.16 8.72
N ALA A 215 -4.92 -5.83 9.28
CA ALA A 215 -6.20 -6.36 8.82
C ALA A 215 -6.45 -6.06 7.34
N ARG A 216 -6.96 -7.04 6.60
CA ARG A 216 -7.39 -6.86 5.20
C ARG A 216 -8.78 -6.19 5.09
N GLY A 217 -9.43 -5.92 6.21
CA GLY A 217 -10.75 -5.32 6.33
C GLY A 217 -10.76 -4.25 7.43
N PRO A 218 -11.87 -4.10 8.17
CA PRO A 218 -11.95 -3.17 9.30
C PRO A 218 -10.88 -3.47 10.35
N GLN A 219 -10.16 -2.42 10.77
CA GLN A 219 -9.04 -2.54 11.70
C GLN A 219 -9.45 -2.52 13.17
N VAL A 220 -10.55 -1.82 13.48
CA VAL A 220 -11.04 -1.67 14.85
C VAL A 220 -11.91 -2.86 15.21
N ILE A 221 -11.50 -3.62 16.23
CA ILE A 221 -12.22 -4.81 16.71
C ILE A 221 -13.02 -4.43 17.94
N LEU A 222 -14.32 -4.63 17.86
CA LEU A 222 -15.26 -4.31 18.94
C LEU A 222 -15.68 -5.56 19.70
N SER A 223 -16.04 -5.39 20.96
CA SER A 223 -16.63 -6.43 21.80
C SER A 223 -17.80 -5.89 22.61
N ARG A 224 -18.87 -6.68 22.71
CA ARG A 224 -19.97 -6.46 23.62
C ARG A 224 -20.01 -7.49 24.74
N THR A 225 -19.15 -8.52 24.67
CA THR A 225 -19.04 -9.58 25.68
C THR A 225 -17.95 -9.27 26.71
N HIS A 226 -16.93 -8.50 26.36
CA HIS A 226 -15.80 -8.22 27.21
C HIS A 226 -16.21 -7.51 28.51
N LYS A 227 -15.60 -7.92 29.66
CA LYS A 227 -15.89 -7.34 30.96
C LYS A 227 -15.62 -5.84 31.04
N GLY A 228 -14.60 -5.39 30.36
CA GLY A 228 -14.24 -3.96 30.28
C GLY A 228 -15.36 -3.06 29.75
N LEU A 229 -16.28 -3.59 28.92
CA LEU A 229 -17.46 -2.81 28.53
C LEU A 229 -18.29 -2.42 29.76
N LEU A 230 -18.51 -3.37 30.65
CA LEU A 230 -19.29 -3.14 31.87
C LEU A 230 -18.57 -2.18 32.81
N GLU A 231 -17.29 -2.41 33.05
CA GLU A 231 -16.44 -1.54 33.89
C GLU A 231 -16.46 -0.09 33.41
N LYS A 232 -16.26 0.11 32.09
CA LYS A 232 -16.28 1.45 31.49
C LYS A 232 -17.65 2.11 31.47
N LEU A 233 -18.74 1.33 31.35
CA LEU A 233 -20.09 1.87 31.50
C LEU A 233 -20.35 2.33 32.94
N PHE A 234 -19.89 1.58 33.95
CA PHE A 234 -19.98 2.01 35.33
C PHE A 234 -19.14 3.27 35.61
N GLU A 235 -17.93 3.37 35.06
CA GLU A 235 -17.12 4.59 35.16
C GLU A 235 -17.82 5.82 34.55
N GLN A 236 -18.63 5.65 33.51
CA GLN A 236 -19.33 6.75 32.85
C GLN A 236 -20.66 7.14 33.54
N GLU A 237 -21.37 6.15 34.09
CA GLU A 237 -22.77 6.34 34.56
C GLU A 237 -22.86 6.50 36.08
N VAL A 238 -21.83 6.10 36.84
CA VAL A 238 -21.82 6.15 38.32
C VAL A 238 -20.88 7.25 38.80
N PRO A 239 -21.41 8.38 39.31
CA PRO A 239 -20.60 9.52 39.74
C PRO A 239 -19.51 9.19 40.74
N GLU A 240 -19.82 8.33 41.72
CA GLU A 240 -18.88 7.94 42.78
C GLU A 240 -17.68 7.14 42.25
N ILE A 241 -17.86 6.41 41.15
CA ILE A 241 -16.77 5.72 40.48
C ILE A 241 -15.97 6.71 39.62
N TYR A 242 -16.65 7.61 38.90
CA TYR A 242 -16.03 8.67 38.13
C TYR A 242 -15.17 9.59 39.00
N GLU A 243 -15.69 9.99 40.16
CA GLU A 243 -14.99 10.84 41.16
C GLU A 243 -13.93 10.05 41.96
N LYS A 244 -13.77 8.73 41.70
CA LYS A 244 -12.83 7.84 42.38
C LYS A 244 -13.06 7.67 43.88
N ILE A 245 -14.27 7.91 44.34
CA ILE A 245 -14.69 7.64 45.73
C ILE A 245 -14.83 6.14 45.91
N VAL A 246 -15.40 5.45 44.93
CA VAL A 246 -15.55 4.00 44.88
C VAL A 246 -14.66 3.46 43.74
N ARG A 247 -13.95 2.38 43.99
CA ARG A 247 -13.10 1.71 42.98
C ARG A 247 -13.66 0.35 42.63
N ILE A 248 -13.61 0.00 41.33
CA ILE A 248 -13.89 -1.37 40.90
C ILE A 248 -12.63 -2.18 41.04
N GLU A 249 -12.65 -3.14 41.92
CA GLU A 249 -11.53 -4.06 42.19
C GLU A 249 -11.51 -5.25 41.24
N SER A 250 -12.68 -5.81 40.96
CA SER A 250 -12.81 -6.91 40.00
C SER A 250 -14.23 -7.02 39.46
N SER A 251 -14.34 -7.59 38.26
CA SER A 251 -15.63 -7.87 37.66
C SER A 251 -15.67 -9.28 37.04
N ALA A 252 -16.82 -9.96 37.20
CA ALA A 252 -17.14 -11.20 36.51
C ALA A 252 -18.46 -11.01 35.78
N ARG A 253 -18.49 -11.35 34.47
CA ARG A 253 -19.63 -11.12 33.62
C ARG A 253 -20.02 -12.37 32.83
N GLU A 254 -21.30 -12.66 32.83
CA GLU A 254 -21.96 -13.58 31.92
C GLU A 254 -22.75 -12.74 30.91
N PRO A 255 -22.29 -12.59 29.67
CA PRO A 255 -22.86 -11.64 28.71
C PRO A 255 -24.35 -11.91 28.44
N GLY A 256 -25.20 -10.87 28.57
CA GLY A 256 -26.65 -10.97 28.36
C GLY A 256 -27.43 -11.60 29.53
N ALA A 257 -26.77 -11.95 30.65
CA ALA A 257 -27.43 -12.55 31.80
C ALA A 257 -27.15 -11.75 33.08
N ARG A 258 -25.97 -11.89 33.69
CA ARG A 258 -25.65 -11.27 34.97
C ARG A 258 -24.20 -10.84 35.08
N ALA A 259 -23.92 -9.96 36.02
CA ALA A 259 -22.58 -9.59 36.39
C ALA A 259 -22.43 -9.48 37.92
N LYS A 260 -21.20 -9.68 38.38
CA LYS A 260 -20.78 -9.42 39.78
C LYS A 260 -19.61 -8.44 39.72
N ILE A 261 -19.68 -7.39 40.51
CA ILE A 261 -18.65 -6.37 40.61
C ILE A 261 -18.26 -6.26 42.08
N ALA A 262 -16.97 -6.37 42.34
CA ALA A 262 -16.40 -6.09 43.65
C ALA A 262 -15.91 -4.63 43.63
N VAL A 263 -16.29 -3.89 44.65
CA VAL A 263 -15.93 -2.49 44.84
C VAL A 263 -15.32 -2.26 46.22
N SER A 264 -14.46 -1.26 46.35
CA SER A 264 -13.85 -0.81 47.60
C SER A 264 -14.06 0.70 47.78
#